data_b8e9fc3dcf56de7125ec26f8a0ac2120
#
_entry.id   b8e9fc3dcf56de7125ec26f8a0ac2120
#
_cell.length_a   1.000
_cell.length_b   1.000
_cell.length_c   1.000
_cell.angle_alpha   90.00
_cell.angle_beta   90.00
_cell.angle_gamma   90.00
#
_symmetry.space_group_name_H-M   'P 1'
#
loop_
_entity.id
_entity.type
_entity.pdbx_description
1 polymer ?
#
loop_
_entity_poly.entity_id
_entity_poly.type
_entity_poly.pdbx_seq_one_letter_code
_entity_poly.pdbx_strand_id
1 'polypeptide(L)'
;MRLRLRHPGLFIAVLAAFALPAHASKDVVQFGSNIEIAPDATVHDTVCFFCNVDDRGSVEGDIVVFFGNVHIDGHANHDVVNFFGSVTAADNASIGNDLVNFFGGVRLGENVTVGKDMVAMFGAVRTASSATVGGDRVVQPAWLFWGPLLVLILVVYVIVREIRNQRQRQFARRYPFPPR
;
A
#
# COMPACT_ATOMS: atom_id res chain seq x y z
N MET A 1 -52.85 5.43 37.50
CA MET A 1 -53.10 4.92 36.16
C MET A 1 -52.10 3.81 35.91
N ARG A 2 -52.52 2.52 36.04
CA ARG A 2 -51.63 1.35 35.94
C ARG A 2 -51.75 0.82 34.51
N LEU A 3 -50.71 1.08 33.69
CA LEU A 3 -50.59 0.53 32.32
C LEU A 3 -50.30 -0.98 32.44
N ARG A 4 -51.29 -1.83 32.23
CA ARG A 4 -51.10 -3.28 32.13
C ARG A 4 -50.55 -3.61 30.74
N LEU A 5 -49.25 -3.88 30.65
CA LEU A 5 -48.62 -4.44 29.45
C LEU A 5 -49.16 -5.83 29.23
N ARG A 6 -50.14 -5.97 28.31
CA ARG A 6 -50.92 -7.21 28.07
C ARG A 6 -50.30 -8.18 27.05
N HIS A 7 -49.12 -7.84 26.43
CA HIS A 7 -48.52 -8.72 25.43
C HIS A 7 -46.97 -8.75 25.58
N PRO A 8 -46.46 -9.52 26.54
CA PRO A 8 -45.00 -9.70 26.65
C PRO A 8 -44.40 -10.40 25.43
N GLY A 9 -45.21 -11.18 24.70
CA GLY A 9 -44.74 -11.84 23.47
C GLY A 9 -44.44 -10.90 22.30
N LEU A 10 -45.12 -9.73 22.25
CA LEU A 10 -44.84 -8.74 21.18
C LEU A 10 -43.47 -8.05 21.37
N PHE A 11 -43.08 -7.84 22.60
CA PHE A 11 -41.76 -7.23 22.92
C PHE A 11 -40.60 -8.18 22.60
N ILE A 12 -40.77 -9.47 22.86
CA ILE A 12 -39.78 -10.51 22.53
C ILE A 12 -39.67 -10.69 21.01
N ALA A 13 -40.77 -10.63 20.27
CA ALA A 13 -40.78 -10.74 18.82
C ALA A 13 -40.09 -9.53 18.14
N VAL A 14 -40.24 -8.33 18.68
CA VAL A 14 -39.55 -7.11 18.20
C VAL A 14 -38.05 -7.17 18.51
N LEU A 15 -37.64 -7.66 19.68
CA LEU A 15 -36.21 -7.84 20.00
C LEU A 15 -35.56 -8.92 19.12
N ALA A 16 -36.27 -10.00 18.80
CA ALA A 16 -35.77 -11.05 17.94
C ALA A 16 -35.63 -10.63 16.46
N ALA A 17 -36.42 -9.65 16.02
CA ALA A 17 -36.31 -9.10 14.66
C ALA A 17 -35.07 -8.20 14.46
N PHE A 18 -34.44 -7.72 15.53
CA PHE A 18 -33.18 -6.97 15.50
C PHE A 18 -31.92 -7.85 15.59
N ALA A 19 -32.08 -9.14 15.84
CA ALA A 19 -30.99 -10.10 15.78
C ALA A 19 -30.78 -10.63 14.35
N LEU A 20 -30.66 -9.74 13.37
CA LEU A 20 -30.09 -10.10 12.09
C LEU A 20 -28.62 -10.47 12.37
N PRO A 21 -28.13 -11.64 11.93
CA PRO A 21 -26.70 -11.89 11.98
C PRO A 21 -26.02 -10.81 11.15
N ALA A 22 -25.40 -9.85 11.80
CA ALA A 22 -24.39 -9.05 11.17
C ALA A 22 -23.32 -10.07 10.73
N HIS A 23 -23.20 -10.30 9.44
CA HIS A 23 -22.03 -10.94 8.89
C HIS A 23 -20.91 -9.93 9.15
N ALA A 24 -20.26 -10.05 10.31
CA ALA A 24 -19.05 -9.30 10.59
C ALA A 24 -17.99 -9.92 9.70
N SER A 25 -17.73 -9.29 8.57
CA SER A 25 -16.55 -9.55 7.77
C SER A 25 -15.33 -9.35 8.67
N LYS A 26 -14.42 -10.30 8.64
CA LYS A 26 -13.31 -10.37 9.60
C LYS A 26 -12.14 -9.51 9.08
N ASP A 27 -11.69 -8.54 9.88
CA ASP A 27 -10.44 -7.86 9.63
C ASP A 27 -9.25 -8.82 9.76
N VAL A 28 -8.30 -8.73 8.85
CA VAL A 28 -7.11 -9.57 8.80
C VAL A 28 -5.87 -8.69 8.94
N VAL A 29 -5.16 -8.83 10.05
CA VAL A 29 -3.90 -8.14 10.30
C VAL A 29 -2.80 -9.18 10.49
N GLN A 30 -1.76 -9.13 9.66
CA GLN A 30 -0.64 -10.07 9.69
C GLN A 30 0.71 -9.36 9.73
N PHE A 31 1.67 -10.01 10.39
CA PHE A 31 3.06 -9.58 10.44
C PHE A 31 3.97 -10.76 10.09
N GLY A 32 4.70 -10.67 8.99
CA GLY A 32 5.66 -11.67 8.55
C GLY A 32 5.06 -12.96 7.94
N SER A 33 3.72 -13.08 7.88
CA SER A 33 3.03 -14.23 7.28
C SER A 33 2.14 -13.78 6.15
N ASN A 34 2.22 -14.44 5.00
CA ASN A 34 1.39 -14.08 3.85
C ASN A 34 -0.10 -14.27 4.14
N ILE A 35 -0.91 -13.38 3.56
CA ILE A 35 -2.37 -13.44 3.59
C ILE A 35 -2.84 -14.01 2.26
N GLU A 36 -3.62 -15.07 2.31
CA GLU A 36 -4.25 -15.69 1.15
C GLU A 36 -5.78 -15.71 1.37
N ILE A 37 -6.50 -15.01 0.50
CA ILE A 37 -7.94 -14.90 0.52
C ILE A 37 -8.49 -15.82 -0.56
N ALA A 38 -9.21 -16.87 -0.13
CA ALA A 38 -9.75 -17.87 -1.03
C ALA A 38 -10.87 -17.30 -1.91
N PRO A 39 -11.15 -17.90 -3.09
CA PRO A 39 -12.12 -17.36 -4.05
C PRO A 39 -13.55 -17.19 -3.51
N ASP A 40 -13.93 -17.95 -2.50
CA ASP A 40 -15.24 -17.93 -1.83
C ASP A 40 -15.23 -17.16 -0.49
N ALA A 41 -14.07 -16.62 -0.12
CA ALA A 41 -13.92 -15.90 1.13
C ALA A 41 -14.18 -14.39 0.95
N THR A 42 -14.78 -13.81 1.98
CA THR A 42 -14.93 -12.35 2.11
C THR A 42 -14.30 -11.92 3.42
N VAL A 43 -13.41 -10.93 3.32
CA VAL A 43 -12.77 -10.27 4.47
C VAL A 43 -13.08 -8.79 4.43
N HIS A 44 -12.90 -8.09 5.55
CA HIS A 44 -13.09 -6.64 5.60
C HIS A 44 -11.76 -5.95 5.36
N ASP A 45 -11.15 -5.37 6.40
CA ASP A 45 -9.86 -4.74 6.22
C ASP A 45 -8.72 -5.76 6.22
N THR A 46 -7.74 -5.55 5.35
CA THR A 46 -6.57 -6.42 5.24
C THR A 46 -5.30 -5.60 5.40
N VAL A 47 -4.57 -5.82 6.48
CA VAL A 47 -3.32 -5.11 6.78
C VAL A 47 -2.15 -6.10 6.90
N CYS A 48 -1.11 -5.88 6.12
CA CYS A 48 0.04 -6.77 6.02
C CYS A 48 1.35 -6.00 6.20
N PHE A 49 2.18 -6.45 7.17
CA PHE A 49 3.52 -5.92 7.39
C PHE A 49 4.57 -7.01 7.11
N PHE A 50 5.50 -6.75 6.19
CA PHE A 50 6.55 -7.70 5.76
C PHE A 50 5.98 -9.03 5.26
N CYS A 51 4.90 -8.96 4.51
CA CYS A 51 4.19 -10.10 3.97
C CYS A 51 3.48 -9.76 2.65
N ASN A 52 3.08 -10.77 1.91
CA ASN A 52 2.33 -10.59 0.67
C ASN A 52 0.84 -10.87 0.90
N VAL A 53 0.01 -10.20 0.09
CA VAL A 53 -1.44 -10.43 0.03
C VAL A 53 -1.77 -11.03 -1.34
N ASP A 54 -2.43 -12.17 -1.34
CA ASP A 54 -2.98 -12.84 -2.52
C ASP A 54 -4.50 -12.90 -2.37
N ASP A 55 -5.18 -11.97 -3.03
CA ASP A 55 -6.64 -11.84 -3.00
C ASP A 55 -7.25 -12.49 -4.24
N ARG A 56 -7.88 -13.66 -4.03
CA ARG A 56 -8.70 -14.36 -5.03
C ARG A 56 -10.19 -14.28 -4.73
N GLY A 57 -10.57 -13.69 -3.61
CA GLY A 57 -11.93 -13.58 -3.13
C GLY A 57 -12.47 -12.16 -3.21
N SER A 58 -12.94 -11.65 -2.07
CA SER A 58 -13.46 -10.29 -1.96
C SER A 58 -12.96 -9.63 -0.67
N VAL A 59 -12.38 -8.44 -0.81
CA VAL A 59 -12.07 -7.56 0.31
C VAL A 59 -13.07 -6.42 0.30
N GLU A 60 -13.92 -6.35 1.33
CA GLU A 60 -14.94 -5.32 1.46
C GLU A 60 -14.39 -3.98 1.95
N GLY A 61 -13.29 -4.01 2.70
CA GLY A 61 -12.58 -2.84 3.23
C GLY A 61 -11.30 -2.52 2.45
N ASP A 62 -10.34 -1.91 3.14
CA ASP A 62 -9.08 -1.48 2.57
C ASP A 62 -8.03 -2.60 2.59
N ILE A 63 -7.16 -2.60 1.58
CA ILE A 63 -5.94 -3.42 1.56
C ILE A 63 -4.75 -2.51 1.78
N VAL A 64 -4.03 -2.69 2.89
CA VAL A 64 -2.84 -1.91 3.23
C VAL A 64 -1.64 -2.84 3.43
N VAL A 65 -0.60 -2.67 2.61
CA VAL A 65 0.60 -3.51 2.67
C VAL A 65 1.85 -2.67 2.82
N PHE A 66 2.70 -3.05 3.79
CA PHE A 66 4.02 -2.49 4.01
C PHE A 66 5.10 -3.56 3.80
N PHE A 67 6.04 -3.30 2.89
CA PHE A 67 7.15 -4.21 2.55
C PHE A 67 6.67 -5.59 2.08
N GLY A 68 5.84 -5.59 1.03
CA GLY A 68 5.31 -6.80 0.42
C GLY A 68 4.63 -6.52 -0.91
N ASN A 69 4.15 -7.57 -1.55
CA ASN A 69 3.44 -7.47 -2.81
C ASN A 69 1.96 -7.74 -2.61
N VAL A 70 1.14 -7.10 -3.43
CA VAL A 70 -0.29 -7.33 -3.51
C VAL A 70 -0.60 -7.98 -4.86
N HIS A 71 -1.25 -9.11 -4.82
CA HIS A 71 -1.81 -9.76 -5.99
C HIS A 71 -3.33 -9.81 -5.84
N ILE A 72 -4.05 -9.26 -6.81
CA ILE A 72 -5.51 -9.18 -6.81
C ILE A 72 -6.00 -9.93 -8.04
N ASP A 73 -6.65 -11.06 -7.82
CA ASP A 73 -7.33 -11.88 -8.82
C ASP A 73 -8.87 -11.85 -8.61
N GLY A 74 -9.30 -11.25 -7.50
CA GLY A 74 -10.67 -11.07 -7.09
C GLY A 74 -11.13 -9.61 -7.10
N HIS A 75 -11.78 -9.19 -6.01
CA HIS A 75 -12.43 -7.90 -5.88
C HIS A 75 -11.97 -7.19 -4.61
N ALA A 76 -11.22 -6.10 -4.74
CA ALA A 76 -10.95 -5.14 -3.67
C ALA A 76 -11.98 -4.00 -3.78
N ASN A 77 -12.96 -3.95 -2.87
CA ASN A 77 -14.09 -3.02 -3.01
C ASN A 77 -13.76 -1.57 -2.62
N HIS A 78 -12.68 -1.36 -1.86
CA HIS A 78 -12.23 -0.05 -1.39
C HIS A 78 -10.82 0.28 -1.89
N ASP A 79 -10.00 0.88 -1.02
CA ASP A 79 -8.67 1.37 -1.37
C ASP A 79 -7.62 0.25 -1.31
N VAL A 80 -6.66 0.31 -2.24
CA VAL A 80 -5.49 -0.55 -2.22
C VAL A 80 -4.25 0.32 -2.08
N VAL A 81 -3.57 0.22 -0.94
CA VAL A 81 -2.40 1.02 -0.62
C VAL A 81 -1.21 0.10 -0.36
N ASN A 82 -0.14 0.25 -1.14
CA ASN A 82 1.08 -0.53 -0.98
C ASN A 82 2.30 0.36 -0.85
N PHE A 83 3.14 0.08 0.15
CA PHE A 83 4.42 0.72 0.38
C PHE A 83 5.55 -0.30 0.24
N PHE A 84 6.53 -0.01 -0.61
CA PHE A 84 7.72 -0.84 -0.86
C PHE A 84 7.39 -2.25 -1.35
N GLY A 85 6.80 -2.31 -2.54
CA GLY A 85 6.46 -3.56 -3.21
C GLY A 85 5.66 -3.32 -4.48
N SER A 86 5.22 -4.38 -5.11
CA SER A 86 4.49 -4.32 -6.36
C SER A 86 3.02 -4.67 -6.17
N VAL A 87 2.15 -3.99 -6.90
CA VAL A 87 0.74 -4.35 -7.03
C VAL A 87 0.50 -4.95 -8.41
N THR A 88 -0.10 -6.14 -8.43
CA THR A 88 -0.48 -6.83 -9.66
C THR A 88 -1.97 -7.15 -9.58
N ALA A 89 -2.77 -6.54 -10.43
CA ALA A 89 -4.15 -6.94 -10.64
C ALA A 89 -4.22 -7.86 -11.86
N ALA A 90 -4.73 -9.06 -11.67
CA ALA A 90 -4.91 -10.04 -12.73
C ALA A 90 -6.05 -9.63 -13.67
N ASP A 91 -6.26 -10.39 -14.73
CA ASP A 91 -7.30 -10.09 -15.72
C ASP A 91 -8.70 -10.15 -15.07
N ASN A 92 -9.52 -9.16 -15.38
CA ASN A 92 -10.88 -8.96 -14.86
C ASN A 92 -10.97 -8.64 -13.34
N ALA A 93 -9.85 -8.42 -12.65
CA ALA A 93 -9.86 -7.97 -11.26
C ALA A 93 -10.45 -6.55 -11.15
N SER A 94 -11.00 -6.23 -9.98
CA SER A 94 -11.57 -4.90 -9.74
C SER A 94 -11.07 -4.28 -8.43
N ILE A 95 -10.83 -2.97 -8.48
CA ILE A 95 -10.53 -2.12 -7.34
C ILE A 95 -11.59 -1.04 -7.31
N GLY A 96 -12.37 -0.97 -6.23
CA GLY A 96 -13.55 -0.11 -6.17
C GLY A 96 -13.24 1.38 -6.03
N ASN A 97 -12.16 1.72 -5.33
CA ASN A 97 -11.75 3.10 -5.09
C ASN A 97 -10.33 3.37 -5.65
N ASP A 98 -9.42 3.82 -4.78
CA ASP A 98 -8.09 4.29 -5.15
C ASP A 98 -7.05 3.17 -5.13
N LEU A 99 -6.13 3.21 -6.08
CA LEU A 99 -4.94 2.38 -6.10
C LEU A 99 -3.70 3.25 -5.87
N VAL A 100 -3.07 3.10 -4.72
CA VAL A 100 -1.88 3.88 -4.35
C VAL A 100 -0.68 2.95 -4.15
N ASN A 101 0.38 3.14 -4.90
CA ASN A 101 1.62 2.38 -4.76
C ASN A 101 2.84 3.29 -4.63
N PHE A 102 3.60 3.12 -3.56
CA PHE A 102 4.86 3.82 -3.32
C PHE A 102 6.05 2.86 -3.43
N PHE A 103 7.08 3.22 -4.20
CA PHE A 103 8.33 2.48 -4.35
C PHE A 103 8.13 1.04 -4.85
N GLY A 104 7.54 0.93 -6.05
CA GLY A 104 7.36 -0.36 -6.68
C GLY A 104 6.55 -0.30 -7.96
N GLY A 105 6.39 -1.46 -8.61
CA GLY A 105 5.67 -1.55 -9.86
C GLY A 105 4.17 -1.72 -9.69
N VAL A 106 3.38 -1.17 -10.62
CA VAL A 106 1.96 -1.49 -10.77
C VAL A 106 1.76 -2.19 -12.11
N ARG A 107 1.08 -3.32 -12.08
CA ARG A 107 0.67 -4.05 -13.29
C ARG A 107 -0.83 -4.30 -13.24
N LEU A 108 -1.51 -3.78 -14.26
CA LEU A 108 -2.94 -4.04 -14.45
C LEU A 108 -3.11 -4.93 -15.68
N GLY A 109 -3.75 -6.08 -15.51
CA GLY A 109 -4.12 -7.03 -16.53
C GLY A 109 -5.24 -6.54 -17.43
N GLU A 110 -5.76 -7.42 -18.28
CA GLU A 110 -6.86 -7.09 -19.18
C GLU A 110 -8.17 -6.91 -18.42
N ASN A 111 -8.98 -5.94 -18.86
CA ASN A 111 -10.28 -5.60 -18.28
C ASN A 111 -10.27 -5.28 -16.77
N VAL A 112 -9.11 -4.93 -16.21
CA VAL A 112 -9.03 -4.46 -14.83
C VAL A 112 -9.71 -3.10 -14.73
N THR A 113 -10.49 -2.91 -13.65
CA THR A 113 -11.14 -1.64 -13.35
C THR A 113 -10.63 -1.07 -12.05
N VAL A 114 -10.21 0.20 -12.06
CA VAL A 114 -9.96 1.01 -10.87
C VAL A 114 -11.02 2.09 -10.84
N GLY A 115 -11.83 2.13 -9.79
CA GLY A 115 -13.02 2.97 -9.73
C GLY A 115 -12.74 4.46 -9.62
N LYS A 116 -11.65 4.84 -8.97
CA LYS A 116 -11.22 6.23 -8.78
C LYS A 116 -9.80 6.46 -9.29
N ASP A 117 -8.91 6.98 -8.44
CA ASP A 117 -7.58 7.43 -8.83
C ASP A 117 -6.54 6.31 -8.76
N MET A 118 -5.57 6.38 -9.66
CA MET A 118 -4.38 5.54 -9.60
C MET A 118 -3.14 6.41 -9.39
N VAL A 119 -2.48 6.24 -8.24
CA VAL A 119 -1.25 6.94 -7.87
C VAL A 119 -0.10 5.94 -7.77
N ALA A 120 0.86 6.03 -8.67
CA ALA A 120 2.07 5.23 -8.63
C ALA A 120 3.30 6.13 -8.53
N MET A 121 3.97 6.10 -7.38
CA MET A 121 5.12 6.94 -7.11
C MET A 121 6.40 6.11 -7.05
N PHE A 122 7.42 6.57 -7.77
CA PHE A 122 8.77 6.00 -7.77
C PHE A 122 8.85 4.56 -8.28
N GLY A 123 7.95 4.20 -9.22
CA GLY A 123 7.90 2.87 -9.80
C GLY A 123 7.52 2.86 -11.28
N ALA A 124 7.49 1.67 -11.86
CA ALA A 124 7.06 1.45 -13.23
C ALA A 124 5.58 1.02 -13.27
N VAL A 125 4.81 1.60 -14.17
CA VAL A 125 3.40 1.23 -14.37
C VAL A 125 3.25 0.56 -15.73
N ARG A 126 2.62 -0.61 -15.72
CA ARG A 126 2.23 -1.36 -16.91
C ARG A 126 0.75 -1.65 -16.85
N THR A 127 0.01 -1.16 -17.84
CA THR A 127 -1.44 -1.38 -17.93
C THR A 127 -1.75 -2.01 -19.27
N ALA A 128 -2.60 -3.02 -19.27
CA ALA A 128 -3.17 -3.53 -20.52
C ALA A 128 -4.05 -2.46 -21.18
N SER A 129 -4.27 -2.56 -22.47
CA SER A 129 -5.03 -1.57 -23.24
C SER A 129 -6.51 -1.52 -22.88
N SER A 130 -7.04 -2.62 -22.33
CA SER A 130 -8.43 -2.76 -21.89
C SER A 130 -8.65 -2.38 -20.40
N ALA A 131 -7.56 -2.11 -19.66
CA ALA A 131 -7.69 -1.68 -18.27
C ALA A 131 -8.19 -0.23 -18.18
N THR A 132 -9.12 0.02 -17.28
CA THR A 132 -9.76 1.32 -17.08
C THR A 132 -9.49 1.89 -15.69
N VAL A 133 -9.24 3.21 -15.64
CA VAL A 133 -9.12 3.97 -14.40
C VAL A 133 -10.17 5.07 -14.47
N GLY A 134 -11.07 5.11 -13.48
CA GLY A 134 -12.20 6.02 -13.46
C GLY A 134 -11.86 7.47 -13.16
N GLY A 135 -10.79 7.72 -12.42
CA GLY A 135 -10.30 9.04 -12.05
C GLY A 135 -8.96 9.39 -12.69
N ASP A 136 -8.16 10.13 -11.94
CA ASP A 136 -6.86 10.60 -12.40
C ASP A 136 -5.79 9.50 -12.29
N ARG A 137 -4.86 9.54 -13.25
CA ARG A 137 -3.69 8.66 -13.25
C ARG A 137 -2.43 9.46 -13.00
N VAL A 138 -1.88 9.36 -11.79
CA VAL A 138 -0.66 10.05 -11.39
C VAL A 138 0.49 9.04 -11.35
N VAL A 139 1.45 9.18 -12.26
CA VAL A 139 2.64 8.33 -12.32
C VAL A 139 3.88 9.20 -12.18
N GLN A 140 4.61 9.05 -11.07
CA GLN A 140 5.86 9.76 -10.86
C GLN A 140 7.06 8.81 -10.98
N PRO A 141 7.99 9.09 -11.89
CA PRO A 141 9.14 8.22 -12.10
C PRO A 141 10.15 8.30 -10.95
N ALA A 142 10.83 7.20 -10.71
CA ALA A 142 11.79 7.04 -9.60
C ALA A 142 12.93 8.07 -9.60
N TRP A 143 13.36 8.58 -10.75
CA TRP A 143 14.46 9.55 -10.85
C TRP A 143 14.14 10.88 -10.16
N LEU A 144 12.86 11.24 -10.03
CA LEU A 144 12.44 12.46 -9.35
C LEU A 144 12.81 12.45 -7.86
N PHE A 145 12.84 11.29 -7.24
CA PHE A 145 13.28 11.10 -5.86
C PHE A 145 14.80 10.89 -5.77
N TRP A 146 15.33 9.97 -6.59
CA TRP A 146 16.74 9.60 -6.53
C TRP A 146 17.68 10.68 -7.07
N GLY A 147 17.23 11.51 -8.00
CA GLY A 147 18.03 12.60 -8.58
C GLY A 147 18.50 13.60 -7.52
N PRO A 148 17.61 14.28 -6.79
CA PRO A 148 17.98 15.19 -5.72
C PRO A 148 18.79 14.53 -4.60
N LEU A 149 18.46 13.29 -4.25
CA LEU A 149 19.20 12.54 -3.23
C LEU A 149 20.66 12.27 -3.65
N LEU A 150 20.88 11.86 -4.89
CA LEU A 150 22.24 11.66 -5.42
C LEU A 150 23.04 12.97 -5.45
N VAL A 151 22.41 14.08 -5.86
CA VAL A 151 23.04 15.41 -5.82
C VAL A 151 23.41 15.77 -4.38
N LEU A 152 22.53 15.55 -3.42
CA LEU A 152 22.80 15.82 -2.01
C LEU A 152 23.99 14.99 -1.49
N ILE A 153 24.03 13.70 -1.79
CA ILE A 153 25.13 12.79 -1.42
C ILE A 153 26.44 13.26 -2.04
N LEU A 154 26.42 13.67 -3.31
CA LEU A 154 27.61 14.18 -4.00
C LEU A 154 28.11 15.47 -3.37
N VAL A 155 27.23 16.39 -3.03
CA VAL A 155 27.60 17.65 -2.34
C VAL A 155 28.22 17.35 -0.99
N VAL A 156 27.61 16.49 -0.17
CA VAL A 156 28.16 16.08 1.13
C VAL A 156 29.53 15.42 0.95
N TYR A 157 29.67 14.54 -0.04
CA TYR A 157 30.96 13.90 -0.34
C TYR A 157 32.06 14.91 -0.70
N VAL A 158 31.75 15.90 -1.55
CA VAL A 158 32.71 16.96 -1.93
C VAL A 158 33.09 17.79 -0.71
N ILE A 159 32.14 18.17 0.14
CA ILE A 159 32.40 18.93 1.37
C ILE A 159 33.34 18.14 2.31
N VAL A 160 33.04 16.88 2.56
CA VAL A 160 33.85 16.02 3.43
C VAL A 160 35.26 15.82 2.86
N ARG A 161 35.33 15.61 1.55
CA ARG A 161 36.65 15.50 0.86
C ARG A 161 37.48 16.78 1.02
N GLU A 162 36.84 17.94 0.84
CA GLU A 162 37.57 19.21 0.97
C GLU A 162 38.04 19.48 2.41
N ILE A 163 37.21 19.22 3.40
CA ILE A 163 37.57 19.30 4.82
C ILE A 163 38.76 18.38 5.14
N ARG A 164 38.76 17.16 4.62
CA ARG A 164 39.88 16.21 4.81
C ARG A 164 41.15 16.71 4.18
N ASN A 165 41.10 17.26 2.97
CA ASN A 165 42.23 17.82 2.26
C ASN A 165 42.82 19.02 3.00
N GLN A 166 41.99 19.91 3.52
CA GLN A 166 42.43 21.06 4.30
C GLN A 166 43.11 20.65 5.61
N ARG A 167 42.59 19.64 6.31
CA ARG A 167 43.26 19.10 7.51
C ARG A 167 44.64 18.51 7.19
N GLN A 168 44.79 17.77 6.10
CA GLN A 168 46.07 17.21 5.69
C GLN A 168 47.08 18.32 5.35
N ARG A 169 46.69 19.39 4.67
CA ARG A 169 47.55 20.55 4.36
C ARG A 169 47.98 21.29 5.61
N GLN A 170 47.13 21.39 6.64
CA GLN A 170 47.46 22.00 7.92
C GLN A 170 48.46 21.15 8.73
N PHE A 171 48.31 19.82 8.73
CA PHE A 171 49.29 18.93 9.35
C PHE A 171 50.65 18.98 8.66
N ALA A 172 50.72 18.98 7.35
CA ALA A 172 51.95 19.09 6.59
C ALA A 172 52.69 20.42 6.82
N ARG A 173 51.97 21.54 7.08
CA ARG A 173 52.57 22.85 7.42
C ARG A 173 53.07 22.93 8.87
N ARG A 174 52.48 22.19 9.81
CA ARG A 174 52.86 22.22 11.23
C ARG A 174 54.07 21.31 11.56
N TYR A 175 54.32 20.29 10.75
CA TYR A 175 55.44 19.35 10.93
C TYR A 175 56.19 19.19 9.61
N PRO A 176 57.06 20.21 9.26
CA PRO A 176 57.95 20.01 8.13
C PRO A 176 58.95 18.92 8.51
N PHE A 177 58.99 17.81 7.74
CA PHE A 177 60.01 16.79 7.91
C PHE A 177 61.37 17.43 7.73
N PRO A 178 62.34 17.17 8.63
CA PRO A 178 63.69 17.64 8.44
C PRO A 178 64.29 17.07 7.16
N PRO A 179 64.98 17.87 6.34
CA PRO A 179 65.65 17.37 5.15
C PRO A 179 66.73 16.36 5.55
N ARG A 180 66.76 15.22 4.85
CA ARG A 180 67.87 14.25 4.96
C ARG A 180 69.07 14.79 4.25
#